data_e93cfe2c745ef7ef48107c4d2ddee322
#
_entry.id   e93cfe2c745ef7ef48107c4d2ddee322
#
_cell.length_a   1.000
_cell.length_b   1.000
_cell.length_c   1.000
_cell.angle_alpha   90.00
_cell.angle_beta   90.00
_cell.angle_gamma   90.00
#
_symmetry.space_group_name_H-M   'P 1'
#
loop_
_entity.id
_entity.type
_entity.pdbx_description
1 polymer ?
#
loop_
_entity_poly.entity_id
_entity_poly.type
_entity_poly.pdbx_seq_one_letter_code
_entity_poly.pdbx_strand_id
1 'polypeptide(L)'
;MYKRQLYERAGRRIGKKGSITLIPILTMPEDDKTHPIPDLTGYITEGQIILSRDLYRKNILPPVDVLPSLSRLKDKGVGAGKTREDHAPTMNQLFAAYASGKEAKELMTILGEAALSPTDLLYAKFADEFEKRYVSQGFDENRSIAETLDLGWELLRMLPRSELKRIKPEMLDKYLPEKE
;
A
#
# COMPACT_ATOMS: atom_id res chain seq x y z
N MET A 1 5.62 -15.28 -27.00
CA MET A 1 5.42 -16.71 -26.65
C MET A 1 6.36 -17.21 -25.58
N TYR A 2 7.66 -16.94 -25.64
CA TYR A 2 8.65 -17.44 -24.66
C TYR A 2 8.54 -16.86 -23.23
N LYS A 3 8.08 -15.62 -23.04
CA LYS A 3 7.96 -14.99 -21.72
C LYS A 3 6.99 -15.73 -20.81
N ARG A 4 5.84 -16.14 -21.31
CA ARG A 4 4.83 -16.88 -20.55
C ARG A 4 5.37 -18.19 -19.97
N GLN A 5 6.19 -18.91 -20.74
CA GLN A 5 6.79 -20.18 -20.30
C GLN A 5 7.71 -20.05 -19.09
N LEU A 6 8.36 -18.88 -18.90
CA LEU A 6 9.16 -18.61 -17.72
C LEU A 6 8.27 -18.42 -16.48
N TYR A 7 7.18 -17.69 -16.61
CA TYR A 7 6.24 -17.45 -15.51
C TYR A 7 5.49 -18.71 -15.07
N GLU A 8 5.19 -19.61 -16.00
CA GLU A 8 4.53 -20.89 -15.71
C GLU A 8 5.38 -21.86 -14.87
N ARG A 9 6.67 -21.58 -14.71
CA ARG A 9 7.56 -22.35 -13.82
C ARG A 9 7.43 -21.96 -12.36
N ALA A 10 6.87 -20.80 -12.05
CA ALA A 10 6.59 -20.39 -10.68
C ALA A 10 5.43 -21.21 -10.09
N GLY A 11 5.51 -21.50 -8.79
CA GLY A 11 4.44 -22.15 -8.09
C GLY A 11 4.88 -23.39 -7.30
N ARG A 12 3.89 -24.18 -6.91
CA ARG A 12 4.07 -25.40 -6.12
C ARG A 12 3.52 -26.62 -6.86
N ARG A 13 4.30 -27.67 -6.91
CA ARG A 13 3.86 -28.95 -7.53
C ARG A 13 3.15 -29.82 -6.50
N ILE A 14 2.00 -30.39 -6.89
CA ILE A 14 1.27 -31.35 -6.05
C ILE A 14 2.15 -32.56 -5.76
N GLY A 15 2.17 -33.01 -4.51
CA GLY A 15 2.95 -34.15 -4.03
C GLY A 15 4.46 -33.91 -3.88
N LYS A 16 4.95 -32.68 -4.11
CA LYS A 16 6.34 -32.30 -3.90
C LYS A 16 6.46 -31.26 -2.77
N LYS A 17 7.58 -31.31 -2.04
CA LYS A 17 7.92 -30.28 -1.05
C LYS A 17 8.56 -29.08 -1.76
N GLY A 18 8.31 -27.89 -1.23
CA GLY A 18 8.88 -26.64 -1.72
C GLY A 18 8.04 -25.92 -2.78
N SER A 19 8.47 -24.72 -3.12
CA SER A 19 7.83 -23.83 -4.10
C SER A 19 8.89 -23.00 -4.81
N ILE A 20 8.54 -22.48 -5.99
CA ILE A 20 9.35 -21.50 -6.73
C ILE A 20 8.58 -20.19 -6.73
N THR A 21 9.19 -19.14 -6.19
CA THR A 21 8.71 -17.76 -6.28
C THR A 21 9.55 -17.03 -7.33
N LEU A 22 8.90 -16.41 -8.30
CA LEU A 22 9.54 -15.63 -9.35
C LEU A 22 9.15 -14.15 -9.18
N ILE A 23 10.14 -13.29 -9.08
CA ILE A 23 9.98 -11.83 -9.01
C ILE A 23 10.64 -11.22 -10.25
N PRO A 24 9.90 -11.05 -11.36
CA PRO A 24 10.44 -10.43 -12.55
C PRO A 24 10.51 -8.92 -12.39
N ILE A 25 11.61 -8.33 -12.82
CA ILE A 25 11.81 -6.88 -12.83
C ILE A 25 11.65 -6.40 -14.27
N LEU A 26 10.79 -5.40 -14.45
CA LEU A 26 10.49 -4.80 -15.74
C LEU A 26 10.74 -3.30 -15.69
N THR A 27 11.26 -2.75 -16.78
CA THR A 27 11.29 -1.31 -17.00
C THR A 27 9.99 -0.85 -17.66
N MET A 28 9.48 0.30 -17.24
CA MET A 28 8.35 0.97 -17.89
C MET A 28 8.88 2.19 -18.64
N PRO A 29 8.89 2.18 -19.99
CA PRO A 29 9.25 3.36 -20.76
C PRO A 29 8.30 4.52 -20.40
N GLU A 30 8.87 5.70 -20.12
CA GLU A 30 8.13 6.93 -19.80
C GLU A 30 7.15 6.80 -18.61
N ASP A 31 7.38 5.83 -17.71
CA ASP A 31 6.48 5.46 -16.60
C ASP A 31 5.06 5.05 -17.06
N ASP A 32 4.92 4.67 -18.33
CA ASP A 32 3.65 4.24 -18.92
C ASP A 32 3.27 2.84 -18.46
N LYS A 33 2.29 2.77 -17.54
CA LYS A 33 1.73 1.53 -17.01
C LYS A 33 0.88 0.79 -18.06
N THR A 34 0.42 1.50 -19.10
CA THR A 34 -0.43 0.94 -20.17
C THR A 34 0.39 0.34 -21.31
N HIS A 35 1.70 0.50 -21.28
CA HIS A 35 2.59 -0.12 -22.25
C HIS A 35 2.38 -1.65 -22.26
N PRO A 36 2.29 -2.30 -23.41
CA PRO A 36 1.91 -3.73 -23.52
C PRO A 36 2.73 -4.70 -22.67
N ILE A 37 4.00 -4.38 -22.40
CA ILE A 37 4.87 -5.28 -21.61
C ILE A 37 4.48 -5.29 -20.13
N PRO A 38 4.44 -4.16 -19.40
CA PRO A 38 3.99 -4.15 -18.01
C PRO A 38 2.52 -4.55 -17.88
N ASP A 39 1.63 -4.07 -18.74
CA ASP A 39 0.21 -4.39 -18.70
C ASP A 39 -0.04 -5.91 -18.82
N LEU A 40 0.43 -6.54 -19.88
CA LEU A 40 0.28 -7.99 -20.09
C LEU A 40 0.97 -8.83 -19.00
N THR A 41 2.08 -8.35 -18.43
CA THR A 41 2.76 -9.04 -17.34
C THR A 41 1.91 -8.99 -16.07
N GLY A 42 1.21 -7.90 -15.83
CA GLY A 42 0.25 -7.76 -14.72
C GLY A 42 -0.88 -8.79 -14.76
N TYR A 43 -1.31 -9.26 -15.93
CA TYR A 43 -2.32 -10.32 -16.06
C TYR A 43 -1.77 -11.72 -15.75
N ILE A 44 -0.49 -11.96 -15.99
CA ILE A 44 0.13 -13.28 -15.79
C ILE A 44 0.58 -13.49 -14.35
N THR A 45 1.03 -12.42 -13.68
CA THR A 45 1.56 -12.48 -12.32
C THR A 45 0.46 -12.34 -11.26
N GLU A 46 0.71 -12.85 -10.05
CA GLU A 46 -0.24 -12.77 -8.93
C GLU A 46 -0.22 -11.42 -8.19
N GLY A 47 0.70 -10.55 -8.54
CA GLY A 47 0.81 -9.22 -7.98
C GLY A 47 1.83 -8.38 -8.72
N GLN A 48 1.83 -7.08 -8.41
CA GLN A 48 2.80 -6.14 -8.95
C GLN A 48 3.15 -5.08 -7.92
N ILE A 49 4.41 -4.69 -7.91
CA ILE A 49 4.94 -3.58 -7.12
C ILE A 49 5.41 -2.53 -8.12
N ILE A 50 4.78 -1.37 -8.09
CA ILE A 50 5.10 -0.26 -8.98
C ILE A 50 6.03 0.70 -8.24
N LEU A 51 7.13 1.08 -8.88
CA LEU A 51 8.04 2.10 -8.36
C LEU A 51 7.77 3.44 -9.06
N SER A 52 7.78 4.53 -8.30
CA SER A 52 7.51 5.89 -8.78
C SER A 52 8.78 6.73 -8.76
N ARG A 53 9.08 7.39 -9.88
CA ARG A 53 10.17 8.38 -9.95
C ARG A 53 9.89 9.61 -9.11
N ASP A 54 8.62 10.00 -8.95
CA ASP A 54 8.25 11.15 -8.14
C ASP A 54 8.49 10.91 -6.65
N LEU A 55 8.18 9.71 -6.15
CA LEU A 55 8.53 9.32 -4.79
C LEU A 55 10.05 9.26 -4.58
N TYR A 56 10.78 8.75 -5.58
CA TYR A 56 12.24 8.75 -5.54
C TYR A 56 12.82 10.18 -5.47
N ARG A 57 12.29 11.12 -6.26
CA ARG A 57 12.70 12.54 -6.22
C ARG A 57 12.40 13.20 -4.88
N LYS A 58 11.35 12.76 -4.19
CA LYS A 58 11.01 13.19 -2.83
C LYS A 58 11.85 12.51 -1.74
N ASN A 59 12.81 11.66 -2.12
CA ASN A 59 13.64 10.87 -1.22
C ASN A 59 12.83 9.88 -0.35
N ILE A 60 11.70 9.38 -0.87
CA ILE A 60 10.92 8.28 -0.27
C ILE A 60 11.52 6.96 -0.78
N LEU A 61 12.11 6.20 0.10
CA LEU A 61 12.81 4.96 -0.24
C LEU A 61 12.35 3.80 0.66
N PRO A 62 11.98 2.63 0.08
CA PRO A 62 11.82 2.35 -1.35
C PRO A 62 10.67 3.17 -1.97
N PRO A 63 10.78 3.62 -3.24
CA PRO A 63 9.82 4.52 -3.85
C PRO A 63 8.58 3.76 -4.37
N VAL A 64 7.92 3.01 -3.51
CA VAL A 64 6.76 2.17 -3.86
C VAL A 64 5.52 3.02 -3.99
N ASP A 65 4.95 3.04 -5.20
CA ASP A 65 3.63 3.62 -5.44
C ASP A 65 2.55 2.62 -4.99
N VAL A 66 1.98 2.87 -3.82
CA VAL A 66 1.08 1.95 -3.14
C VAL A 66 -0.24 1.78 -3.88
N LEU A 67 -0.79 2.85 -4.48
CA LEU A 67 -2.12 2.81 -5.08
C LEU A 67 -2.22 1.88 -6.30
N PRO A 68 -1.30 1.91 -7.28
CA PRO A 68 -1.32 0.99 -8.40
C PRO A 68 -0.70 -0.37 -8.09
N SER A 69 -0.02 -0.52 -6.96
CA SER A 69 0.54 -1.79 -6.52
C SER A 69 -0.57 -2.70 -5.98
N LEU A 70 -0.51 -3.96 -6.32
CA LEU A 70 -1.54 -4.92 -5.88
C LEU A 70 -0.98 -6.32 -5.67
N SER A 71 -1.68 -7.11 -4.84
CA SER A 71 -1.51 -8.55 -4.72
C SER A 71 -2.87 -9.23 -4.78
N ARG A 72 -3.07 -10.14 -5.72
CA ARG A 72 -4.30 -10.95 -5.81
C ARG A 72 -4.38 -12.00 -4.70
N LEU A 73 -3.25 -12.31 -4.09
CA LEU A 73 -3.15 -13.33 -3.03
C LEU A 73 -3.16 -12.73 -1.62
N LYS A 74 -3.34 -11.41 -1.46
CA LYS A 74 -3.30 -10.74 -0.16
C LYS A 74 -4.23 -11.41 0.87
N ASP A 75 -5.45 -11.73 0.46
CA ASP A 75 -6.45 -12.32 1.36
C ASP A 75 -6.08 -13.74 1.81
N LYS A 76 -5.23 -14.44 1.05
CA LYS A 76 -4.67 -15.73 1.46
C LYS A 76 -3.51 -15.60 2.46
N GLY A 77 -2.87 -14.44 2.53
CA GLY A 77 -1.74 -14.14 3.41
C GLY A 77 -2.13 -13.40 4.69
N VAL A 78 -3.33 -12.84 4.77
CA VAL A 78 -3.80 -11.97 5.84
C VAL A 78 -4.94 -12.63 6.62
N GLY A 79 -4.97 -12.44 7.95
CA GLY A 79 -6.06 -12.88 8.81
C GLY A 79 -5.67 -13.92 9.85
N ALA A 80 -6.67 -14.49 10.52
CA ALA A 80 -6.53 -15.39 11.65
C ALA A 80 -5.56 -16.55 11.38
N GLY A 81 -4.64 -16.76 12.30
CA GLY A 81 -3.60 -17.80 12.22
C GLY A 81 -2.41 -17.48 11.32
N LYS A 82 -2.38 -16.30 10.66
CA LYS A 82 -1.28 -15.84 9.81
C LYS A 82 -0.74 -14.49 10.23
N THR A 83 -1.64 -13.54 10.47
CA THR A 83 -1.31 -12.18 10.90
C THR A 83 -2.28 -11.73 11.99
N ARG A 84 -2.04 -10.57 12.57
CA ARG A 84 -2.91 -9.98 13.58
C ARG A 84 -4.31 -9.72 13.01
N GLU A 85 -5.34 -9.83 13.84
CA GLU A 85 -6.75 -9.74 13.42
C GLU A 85 -7.15 -8.41 12.78
N ASP A 86 -6.47 -7.33 13.17
CA ASP A 86 -6.69 -5.98 12.67
C ASP A 86 -5.99 -5.69 11.33
N HIS A 87 -5.18 -6.62 10.81
CA HIS A 87 -4.38 -6.37 9.60
C HIS A 87 -5.23 -5.96 8.40
N ALA A 88 -6.27 -6.73 8.07
CA ALA A 88 -7.09 -6.43 6.90
C ALA A 88 -7.87 -5.11 7.01
N PRO A 89 -8.59 -4.80 8.11
CA PRO A 89 -9.29 -3.52 8.23
C PRO A 89 -8.34 -2.32 8.32
N THR A 90 -7.21 -2.44 9.03
CA THR A 90 -6.19 -1.38 9.13
C THR A 90 -5.61 -1.06 7.75
N MET A 91 -5.19 -2.09 7.00
CA MET A 91 -4.66 -1.93 5.64
C MET A 91 -5.68 -1.26 4.72
N ASN A 92 -6.95 -1.69 4.74
CA ASN A 92 -8.00 -1.12 3.91
C ASN A 92 -8.30 0.34 4.27
N GLN A 93 -8.21 0.71 5.55
CA GLN A 93 -8.41 2.09 6.01
C GLN A 93 -7.22 2.97 5.61
N LEU A 94 -5.99 2.51 5.83
CA LEU A 94 -4.77 3.23 5.42
C LEU A 94 -4.76 3.48 3.91
N PHE A 95 -5.08 2.47 3.12
CA PHE A 95 -5.15 2.58 1.66
C PHE A 95 -6.19 3.62 1.22
N ALA A 96 -7.39 3.59 1.81
CA ALA A 96 -8.44 4.55 1.49
C ALA A 96 -8.05 5.97 1.90
N ALA A 97 -7.51 6.15 3.11
CA ALA A 97 -7.06 7.45 3.59
C ALA A 97 -5.93 8.03 2.72
N TYR A 98 -4.99 7.19 2.30
CA TYR A 98 -3.92 7.61 1.39
C TYR A 98 -4.46 8.01 0.01
N ALA A 99 -5.43 7.26 -0.54
CA ALA A 99 -6.07 7.60 -1.80
C ALA A 99 -6.78 8.98 -1.72
N SER A 100 -7.59 9.21 -0.66
CA SER A 100 -8.21 10.51 -0.43
C SER A 100 -7.19 11.63 -0.25
N GLY A 101 -6.07 11.35 0.42
CA GLY A 101 -4.99 12.33 0.58
C GLY A 101 -4.28 12.68 -0.73
N LYS A 102 -4.10 11.72 -1.63
CA LYS A 102 -3.55 11.98 -2.97
C LYS A 102 -4.51 12.84 -3.80
N GLU A 103 -5.80 12.52 -3.77
CA GLU A 103 -6.85 13.29 -4.44
C GLU A 103 -6.92 14.73 -3.91
N ALA A 104 -6.90 14.91 -2.59
CA ALA A 104 -6.87 16.23 -1.97
C ALA A 104 -5.65 17.06 -2.41
N LYS A 105 -4.48 16.44 -2.55
CA LYS A 105 -3.27 17.12 -3.05
C LYS A 105 -3.36 17.51 -4.53
N GLU A 106 -3.97 16.69 -5.34
CA GLU A 106 -4.23 17.03 -6.75
C GLU A 106 -5.17 18.23 -6.84
N LEU A 107 -6.27 18.22 -6.08
CA LEU A 107 -7.21 19.35 -5.99
C LEU A 107 -6.52 20.62 -5.47
N MET A 108 -5.68 20.49 -4.43
CA MET A 108 -4.91 21.61 -3.90
C MET A 108 -3.98 22.25 -4.95
N THR A 109 -3.40 21.43 -5.82
CA THR A 109 -2.53 21.92 -6.91
C THR A 109 -3.32 22.70 -7.97
N ILE A 110 -4.56 22.30 -8.23
CA ILE A 110 -5.42 22.90 -9.28
C ILE A 110 -6.18 24.12 -8.77
N LEU A 111 -6.78 24.03 -7.58
CA LEU A 111 -7.72 25.01 -7.05
C LEU A 111 -7.13 25.90 -5.96
N GLY A 112 -5.95 25.56 -5.44
CA GLY A 112 -5.34 26.19 -4.29
C GLY A 112 -5.85 25.67 -2.93
N GLU A 113 -5.08 25.88 -1.88
CA GLU A 113 -5.35 25.38 -0.53
C GLU A 113 -6.67 25.95 0.06
N ALA A 114 -7.00 27.20 -0.26
CA ALA A 114 -8.20 27.87 0.23
C ALA A 114 -9.52 27.26 -0.26
N ALA A 115 -9.48 26.44 -1.31
CA ALA A 115 -10.67 25.76 -1.85
C ALA A 115 -10.95 24.40 -1.20
N LEU A 116 -10.04 23.89 -0.37
CA LEU A 116 -10.18 22.58 0.27
C LEU A 116 -10.93 22.69 1.59
N SER A 117 -11.69 21.65 1.91
CA SER A 117 -12.29 21.50 3.23
C SER A 117 -11.22 21.23 4.30
N PRO A 118 -11.49 21.52 5.58
CA PRO A 118 -10.58 21.14 6.68
C PRO A 118 -10.25 19.63 6.69
N THR A 119 -11.19 18.80 6.29
CA THR A 119 -11.02 17.35 6.20
C THR A 119 -10.06 16.97 5.06
N ASP A 120 -10.16 17.61 3.89
CA ASP A 120 -9.26 17.36 2.77
C ASP A 120 -7.82 17.76 3.10
N LEU A 121 -7.64 18.90 3.80
CA LEU A 121 -6.33 19.32 4.30
C LEU A 121 -5.73 18.31 5.27
N LEU A 122 -6.56 17.69 6.11
CA LEU A 122 -6.13 16.66 7.03
C LEU A 122 -5.69 15.38 6.28
N TYR A 123 -6.45 14.98 5.27
CA TYR A 123 -6.07 13.85 4.40
C TYR A 123 -4.80 14.14 3.59
N ALA A 124 -4.61 15.35 3.10
CA ALA A 124 -3.37 15.75 2.42
C ALA A 124 -2.14 15.62 3.34
N LYS A 125 -2.25 16.09 4.59
CA LYS A 125 -1.20 15.90 5.61
C LYS A 125 -0.97 14.43 5.95
N PHE A 126 -2.06 13.66 6.07
CA PHE A 126 -1.96 12.22 6.29
C PHE A 126 -1.17 11.53 5.17
N ALA A 127 -1.40 11.90 3.90
CA ALA A 127 -0.68 11.31 2.78
C ALA A 127 0.83 11.61 2.84
N ASP A 128 1.24 12.83 3.26
CA ASP A 128 2.65 13.16 3.45
C ASP A 128 3.30 12.32 4.56
N GLU A 129 2.63 12.19 5.70
CA GLU A 129 3.15 11.38 6.80
C GLU A 129 3.16 9.89 6.47
N PHE A 130 2.18 9.42 5.71
CA PHE A 130 2.14 8.05 5.22
C PHE A 130 3.33 7.76 4.28
N GLU A 131 3.62 8.64 3.33
CA GLU A 131 4.79 8.50 2.45
C GLU A 131 6.10 8.50 3.25
N LYS A 132 6.26 9.43 4.20
CA LYS A 132 7.49 9.61 4.98
C LYS A 132 7.74 8.51 6.02
N ARG A 133 6.70 8.05 6.70
CA ARG A 133 6.85 7.16 7.86
C ARG A 133 6.47 5.72 7.57
N TYR A 134 5.47 5.49 6.70
CA TYR A 134 4.97 4.15 6.42
C TYR A 134 5.65 3.53 5.20
N VAL A 135 5.72 4.27 4.09
CA VAL A 135 6.35 3.79 2.85
C VAL A 135 7.88 3.86 2.96
N SER A 136 8.41 5.00 3.41
CA SER A 136 9.86 5.17 3.55
C SER A 136 10.42 4.29 4.67
N GLN A 137 11.55 3.66 4.38
CA GLN A 137 12.30 2.82 5.32
C GLN A 137 13.79 3.14 5.20
N GLY A 138 14.49 3.05 6.32
CA GLY A 138 15.95 3.14 6.34
C GLY A 138 16.60 1.94 5.64
N PHE A 139 17.83 2.10 5.19
CA PHE A 139 18.55 1.05 4.44
C PHE A 139 18.66 -0.27 5.24
N ASP A 140 18.90 -0.18 6.53
CA ASP A 140 19.04 -1.33 7.43
C ASP A 140 17.76 -1.63 8.23
N GLU A 141 16.66 -0.94 7.92
CA GLU A 141 15.40 -1.12 8.62
C GLU A 141 14.71 -2.42 8.20
N ASN A 142 14.31 -3.21 9.18
CA ASN A 142 13.60 -4.47 8.98
C ASN A 142 12.39 -4.54 9.91
N ARG A 143 11.32 -3.82 9.56
CA ARG A 143 10.07 -3.81 10.34
C ARG A 143 9.33 -5.13 10.23
N SER A 144 8.91 -5.67 11.36
CA SER A 144 7.96 -6.76 11.40
C SER A 144 6.56 -6.30 10.97
N ILE A 145 5.68 -7.25 10.66
CA ILE A 145 4.27 -6.95 10.38
C ILE A 145 3.58 -6.30 11.58
N ALA A 146 3.90 -6.70 12.80
CA ALA A 146 3.32 -6.11 14.01
C ALA A 146 3.70 -4.63 14.15
N GLU A 147 4.99 -4.31 14.04
CA GLU A 147 5.49 -2.93 14.07
C GLU A 147 4.89 -2.07 12.95
N THR A 148 4.74 -2.66 11.76
CA THR A 148 4.11 -1.98 10.62
C THR A 148 2.64 -1.65 10.90
N LEU A 149 1.89 -2.57 11.51
CA LEU A 149 0.50 -2.33 11.89
C LEU A 149 0.37 -1.28 13.00
N ASP A 150 1.27 -1.32 13.99
CA ASP A 150 1.28 -0.33 15.07
C ASP A 150 1.58 1.08 14.52
N LEU A 151 2.53 1.20 13.61
CA LEU A 151 2.79 2.45 12.90
C LEU A 151 1.56 2.89 12.07
N GLY A 152 0.86 1.95 11.46
CA GLY A 152 -0.40 2.21 10.76
C GLY A 152 -1.46 2.81 11.68
N TRP A 153 -1.62 2.29 12.89
CA TRP A 153 -2.51 2.83 13.90
C TRP A 153 -2.08 4.22 14.39
N GLU A 154 -0.79 4.46 14.57
CA GLU A 154 -0.29 5.80 14.88
C GLU A 154 -0.68 6.83 13.82
N LEU A 155 -0.54 6.48 12.55
CA LEU A 155 -0.94 7.36 11.45
C LEU A 155 -2.45 7.58 11.41
N LEU A 156 -3.25 6.55 11.62
CA LEU A 156 -4.71 6.67 11.66
C LEU A 156 -5.22 7.57 12.80
N ARG A 157 -4.43 7.78 13.86
CA ARG A 157 -4.73 8.77 14.93
C ARG A 157 -4.79 10.21 14.42
N MET A 158 -4.19 10.50 13.28
CA MET A 158 -4.25 11.84 12.67
C MET A 158 -5.65 12.17 12.15
N LEU A 159 -6.45 11.14 11.88
CA LEU A 159 -7.79 11.28 11.33
C LEU A 159 -8.83 11.20 12.47
N PRO A 160 -9.92 11.97 12.39
CA PRO A 160 -11.02 11.84 13.35
C PRO A 160 -11.64 10.44 13.26
N ARG A 161 -12.08 9.92 14.41
CA ARG A 161 -12.66 8.57 14.51
C ARG A 161 -13.86 8.37 13.56
N SER A 162 -14.61 9.42 13.28
CA SER A 162 -15.74 9.42 12.33
C SER A 162 -15.33 9.09 10.88
N GLU A 163 -14.05 9.30 10.53
CA GLU A 163 -13.51 9.00 9.20
C GLU A 163 -12.95 7.56 9.08
N LEU A 164 -12.81 6.85 10.19
CA LEU A 164 -12.30 5.47 10.22
C LEU A 164 -13.40 4.43 9.93
N LYS A 165 -14.17 4.64 8.88
CA LYS A 165 -15.40 3.90 8.53
C LYS A 165 -15.18 2.45 8.12
N ARG A 166 -13.95 2.07 7.80
CA ARG A 166 -13.61 0.70 7.35
C ARG A 166 -13.18 -0.22 8.49
N ILE A 167 -13.14 0.32 9.71
CA ILE A 167 -12.73 -0.41 10.92
C ILE A 167 -13.94 -0.50 11.85
N LYS A 168 -14.17 -1.67 12.40
CA LYS A 168 -15.26 -1.90 13.35
C LYS A 168 -14.99 -1.14 14.66
N PRO A 169 -16.04 -0.61 15.33
CA PRO A 169 -15.90 0.12 16.61
C PRO A 169 -15.11 -0.66 17.67
N GLU A 170 -15.35 -1.95 17.82
CA GLU A 170 -14.64 -2.83 18.76
C GLU A 170 -13.12 -2.84 18.56
N MET A 171 -12.68 -2.79 17.29
CA MET A 171 -11.26 -2.71 16.96
C MET A 171 -10.70 -1.29 17.21
N LEU A 172 -11.51 -0.25 16.96
CA LEU A 172 -11.12 1.11 17.30
C LEU A 172 -10.89 1.25 18.81
N ASP A 173 -11.79 0.70 19.64
CA ASP A 173 -11.67 0.73 21.10
C ASP A 173 -10.41 -0.01 21.58
N LYS A 174 -10.06 -1.10 20.92
CA LYS A 174 -8.91 -1.92 21.27
C LYS A 174 -7.57 -1.30 20.86
N TYR A 175 -7.45 -0.79 19.64
CA TYR A 175 -6.17 -0.34 19.05
C TYR A 175 -6.03 1.19 19.02
N LEU A 176 -7.12 1.90 19.16
CA LEU A 176 -7.16 3.36 19.16
C LEU A 176 -8.05 3.87 20.32
N PRO A 177 -7.73 3.54 21.60
CA PRO A 177 -8.53 4.03 22.71
C PRO A 177 -8.56 5.56 22.69
N GLU A 178 -9.70 6.12 23.05
CA GLU A 178 -9.82 7.55 23.27
C GLU A 178 -8.84 7.95 24.38
N LYS A 179 -8.10 9.03 24.19
CA LYS A 179 -7.30 9.59 25.27
C LYS A 179 -8.27 10.21 26.27
N GLU A 180 -8.24 9.71 27.51
CA GLU A 180 -8.84 10.38 28.66
C GLU A 180 -8.33 11.82 28.82
#